data_8cc460ccf67f5b7f9d85831eaabef101
#
_entry.id   8cc460ccf67f5b7f9d85831eaabef101
#
_cell.length_a   1.000
_cell.length_b   1.000
_cell.length_c   1.000
_cell.angle_alpha   90.00
_cell.angle_beta   90.00
_cell.angle_gamma   90.00
#
_symmetry.space_group_name_H-M   'P 1'
#
loop_
_entity.id
_entity.type
_entity.pdbx_description
1 polymer ?
#
loop_
_entity_poly.entity_id
_entity_poly.type
_entity_poly.pdbx_seq_one_letter_code
_entity_poly.pdbx_strand_id
1 'polypeptide(L)'
;PKNVSAVYELYLDDVDWSGSKKLHRKRLKKEQYQALRSLILDQDIEWDVLFDLFQKENVSLNALLMGEDFLNAVRDCYNLKYSQIVFSDFLWTMRSIYLPLFLTMQTEIPRADLYHCVATGYAGVLGAMAKHFYGSRLLISEHGIYTREREEELIKAKWVEGIYKNIWIDQFRKMSKLAYNEGTLITSLFEHARELQIELGCPIEKTMVTPNGIRVENLQNIPGKTEEDEGKINIGAVLRVTPIKAVSYTHLTLPTIRL
;
A
#
# COMPACT_ATOMS: atom_id res chain seq x y z
N PRO A 1 1.71 15.00 20.41
CA PRO A 1 0.82 16.13 20.07
C PRO A 1 -0.37 16.17 21.02
N LYS A 2 -0.87 17.37 21.36
CA LYS A 2 -1.99 17.54 22.33
C LYS A 2 -3.31 16.91 21.90
N ASN A 3 -3.42 16.52 20.61
CA ASN A 3 -4.67 16.02 19.99
C ASN A 3 -4.62 14.51 19.69
N VAL A 4 -3.61 13.78 20.14
CA VAL A 4 -3.53 12.31 19.97
C VAL A 4 -4.13 11.67 21.22
N SER A 5 -5.22 10.94 21.06
CA SER A 5 -5.88 10.20 22.14
C SER A 5 -5.32 8.80 22.33
N ALA A 6 -4.95 8.13 21.23
CA ALA A 6 -4.36 6.80 21.25
C ALA A 6 -3.46 6.58 20.02
N VAL A 7 -2.54 5.64 20.13
CA VAL A 7 -1.70 5.14 19.04
C VAL A 7 -1.83 3.63 19.01
N TYR A 8 -2.11 3.07 17.84
CA TYR A 8 -2.20 1.63 17.61
C TYR A 8 -1.13 1.24 16.61
N GLU A 9 -0.39 0.18 16.92
CA GLU A 9 0.66 -0.35 16.06
C GLU A 9 0.25 -1.73 15.56
N LEU A 10 0.38 -1.96 14.26
CA LEU A 10 0.15 -3.24 13.61
C LEU A 10 1.45 -3.72 12.97
N TYR A 11 1.96 -4.84 13.46
CA TYR A 11 3.12 -5.52 12.89
C TYR A 11 2.64 -6.59 11.90
N LEU A 12 3.03 -6.46 10.63
CA LEU A 12 2.53 -7.30 9.54
C LEU A 12 3.20 -8.68 9.44
N ASP A 13 4.12 -8.96 10.35
CA ASP A 13 4.86 -10.23 10.49
C ASP A 13 4.64 -10.91 11.85
N ASP A 14 3.86 -10.28 12.73
CA ASP A 14 3.57 -10.81 14.08
C ASP A 14 2.46 -11.88 14.03
N VAL A 15 2.85 -13.09 13.65
CA VAL A 15 1.97 -14.26 13.67
C VAL A 15 2.38 -15.22 14.76
N ASP A 16 1.47 -15.49 15.67
CA ASP A 16 1.65 -16.57 16.65
C ASP A 16 1.54 -17.94 15.96
N TRP A 17 2.68 -18.50 15.61
CA TRP A 17 2.79 -19.86 15.06
C TRP A 17 2.73 -20.95 16.13
N SER A 18 2.79 -20.60 17.43
CA SER A 18 2.87 -21.56 18.53
C SER A 18 1.53 -22.22 18.88
N GLY A 19 0.41 -21.57 18.53
CA GLY A 19 -0.95 -22.03 18.85
C GLY A 19 -1.46 -23.24 18.08
N SER A 20 -0.67 -23.85 17.19
CA SER A 20 -1.13 -24.83 16.19
C SER A 20 -1.36 -26.26 16.67
N LYS A 21 -1.39 -26.54 18.00
CA LYS A 21 -1.54 -27.91 18.49
C LYS A 21 -2.90 -28.57 18.23
N LYS A 22 -3.92 -27.83 17.82
CA LYS A 22 -5.17 -28.38 17.27
C LYS A 22 -5.67 -27.44 16.15
N LEU A 23 -5.13 -27.63 14.95
CA LEU A 23 -5.73 -27.06 13.73
C LEU A 23 -7.16 -27.62 13.60
N HIS A 24 -8.13 -26.93 14.13
CA HIS A 24 -9.52 -27.18 13.77
C HIS A 24 -9.64 -26.67 12.32
N ARG A 25 -9.54 -27.61 11.36
CA ARG A 25 -9.72 -27.40 9.93
C ARG A 25 -11.21 -27.12 9.66
N LYS A 26 -11.70 -25.95 10.11
CA LYS A 26 -13.02 -25.49 9.73
C LYS A 26 -12.91 -25.09 8.25
N ARG A 27 -13.62 -25.79 7.38
CA ARG A 27 -13.74 -25.37 5.98
C ARG A 27 -14.52 -24.07 5.88
N LEU A 28 -14.14 -23.24 4.94
CA LEU A 28 -14.87 -22.04 4.62
C LEU A 28 -16.28 -22.41 4.07
N LYS A 29 -17.25 -21.55 4.33
CA LYS A 29 -18.54 -21.63 3.65
C LYS A 29 -18.33 -21.39 2.15
N LYS A 30 -19.25 -21.85 1.32
CA LYS A 30 -19.15 -21.74 -0.14
C LYS A 30 -18.88 -20.30 -0.59
N GLU A 31 -19.62 -19.34 -0.06
CA GLU A 31 -19.47 -17.91 -0.35
C GLU A 31 -18.09 -17.38 0.06
N GLN A 32 -17.62 -17.70 1.26
CA GLN A 32 -16.30 -17.32 1.78
C GLN A 32 -15.16 -17.90 0.93
N TYR A 33 -15.30 -19.17 0.52
CA TYR A 33 -14.33 -19.79 -0.39
C TYR A 33 -14.32 -19.11 -1.75
N GLN A 34 -15.48 -18.73 -2.29
CA GLN A 34 -15.56 -17.98 -3.55
C GLN A 34 -14.90 -16.61 -3.44
N ALA A 35 -15.12 -15.88 -2.33
CA ALA A 35 -14.46 -14.62 -2.07
C ALA A 35 -12.93 -14.76 -1.93
N LEU A 36 -12.45 -15.79 -1.22
CA LEU A 36 -11.01 -16.10 -1.15
C LEU A 36 -10.44 -16.42 -2.55
N ARG A 37 -11.15 -17.21 -3.31
CA ARG A 37 -10.77 -17.58 -4.67
C ARG A 37 -10.75 -16.38 -5.61
N SER A 38 -11.73 -15.49 -5.55
CA SER A 38 -11.79 -14.27 -6.36
C SER A 38 -10.62 -13.34 -6.06
N LEU A 39 -10.25 -13.20 -4.77
CA LEU A 39 -9.09 -12.44 -4.34
C LEU A 39 -7.78 -13.00 -4.93
N ILE A 40 -7.60 -14.34 -4.88
CA ILE A 40 -6.38 -15.01 -5.35
C ILE A 40 -6.29 -14.98 -6.88
N LEU A 41 -7.41 -15.12 -7.57
CA LEU A 41 -7.48 -15.07 -9.04
C LEU A 41 -7.46 -13.65 -9.61
N ASP A 42 -7.68 -12.64 -8.76
CA ASP A 42 -7.83 -11.25 -9.17
C ASP A 42 -9.01 -11.05 -10.13
N GLN A 43 -10.18 -11.54 -9.74
CA GLN A 43 -11.40 -11.52 -10.55
C GLN A 43 -12.60 -11.16 -9.67
N ASP A 44 -13.22 -10.01 -9.90
CA ASP A 44 -14.45 -9.55 -9.20
C ASP A 44 -14.40 -9.80 -7.69
N ILE A 45 -13.42 -9.19 -7.02
CA ILE A 45 -13.09 -9.47 -5.63
C ILE A 45 -14.22 -9.06 -4.69
N GLU A 46 -14.76 -10.02 -3.96
CA GLU A 46 -15.84 -9.83 -2.98
C GLU A 46 -15.27 -9.39 -1.62
N TRP A 47 -14.77 -8.14 -1.55
CA TRP A 47 -14.10 -7.60 -0.37
C TRP A 47 -14.97 -7.59 0.88
N ASP A 48 -16.27 -7.31 0.75
CA ASP A 48 -17.22 -7.27 1.87
C ASP A 48 -17.32 -8.63 2.57
N VAL A 49 -17.36 -9.71 1.80
CA VAL A 49 -17.39 -11.08 2.32
C VAL A 49 -16.08 -11.43 3.03
N LEU A 50 -14.95 -10.96 2.49
CA LEU A 50 -13.65 -11.14 3.12
C LEU A 50 -13.54 -10.34 4.43
N PHE A 51 -13.96 -9.09 4.45
CA PHE A 51 -13.97 -8.27 5.67
C PHE A 51 -14.85 -8.91 6.75
N ASP A 52 -16.04 -9.36 6.40
CA ASP A 52 -16.92 -10.06 7.31
C ASP A 52 -16.32 -11.36 7.83
N LEU A 53 -15.66 -12.14 6.98
CA LEU A 53 -14.97 -13.36 7.37
C LEU A 53 -13.92 -13.09 8.45
N PHE A 54 -13.04 -12.10 8.22
CA PHE A 54 -11.92 -11.84 9.12
C PHE A 54 -12.29 -11.09 10.39
N GLN A 55 -13.35 -10.28 10.39
CA GLN A 55 -13.79 -9.50 11.55
C GLN A 55 -14.86 -10.21 12.39
N LYS A 56 -15.77 -10.95 11.78
CA LYS A 56 -16.91 -11.56 12.47
C LYS A 56 -16.66 -13.03 12.87
N GLU A 57 -15.72 -13.70 12.20
CA GLU A 57 -15.36 -15.07 12.52
C GLU A 57 -13.94 -15.14 13.09
N ASN A 58 -13.74 -16.00 14.09
CA ASN A 58 -12.41 -16.26 14.64
C ASN A 58 -11.62 -17.18 13.69
N VAL A 59 -11.00 -16.60 12.67
CA VAL A 59 -10.22 -17.32 11.65
C VAL A 59 -8.77 -17.42 12.11
N SER A 60 -8.27 -18.63 12.31
CA SER A 60 -6.84 -18.84 12.48
C SER A 60 -6.12 -18.67 11.15
N LEU A 61 -5.25 -17.66 11.04
CA LEU A 61 -4.49 -17.39 9.79
C LEU A 61 -3.61 -18.57 9.41
N ASN A 62 -2.97 -19.21 10.41
CA ASN A 62 -2.16 -20.40 10.16
C ASN A 62 -3.03 -21.53 9.60
N ALA A 63 -4.20 -21.80 10.21
CA ALA A 63 -5.12 -22.83 9.72
C ALA A 63 -5.65 -22.51 8.31
N LEU A 64 -5.91 -21.25 7.99
CA LEU A 64 -6.36 -20.83 6.67
C LEU A 64 -5.24 -20.99 5.63
N LEU A 65 -4.06 -20.39 5.87
CA LEU A 65 -2.95 -20.38 4.92
C LEU A 65 -2.36 -21.79 4.68
N MET A 66 -2.48 -22.69 5.66
CA MET A 66 -2.04 -24.08 5.55
C MET A 66 -3.18 -25.04 5.21
N GLY A 67 -4.41 -24.52 5.10
CA GLY A 67 -5.62 -25.30 4.87
C GLY A 67 -5.86 -25.65 3.40
N GLU A 68 -6.81 -26.58 3.19
CA GLU A 68 -7.18 -27.04 1.85
C GLU A 68 -7.84 -25.96 1.00
N ASP A 69 -8.63 -25.06 1.60
CA ASP A 69 -9.34 -24.02 0.86
C ASP A 69 -8.36 -23.03 0.23
N PHE A 70 -7.35 -22.57 0.98
CA PHE A 70 -6.28 -21.72 0.43
C PHE A 70 -5.47 -22.47 -0.62
N LEU A 71 -5.07 -23.72 -0.34
CA LEU A 71 -4.31 -24.54 -1.28
C LEU A 71 -5.06 -24.75 -2.60
N ASN A 72 -6.36 -25.01 -2.55
CA ASN A 72 -7.18 -25.22 -3.74
C ASN A 72 -7.33 -23.93 -4.55
N ALA A 73 -7.60 -22.79 -3.91
CA ALA A 73 -7.68 -21.50 -4.58
C ALA A 73 -6.33 -21.09 -5.23
N VAL A 74 -5.21 -21.34 -4.55
CA VAL A 74 -3.86 -21.12 -5.11
C VAL A 74 -3.57 -22.06 -6.27
N ARG A 75 -3.98 -23.35 -6.18
CA ARG A 75 -3.84 -24.32 -7.28
C ARG A 75 -4.64 -23.93 -8.50
N ASP A 76 -5.86 -23.42 -8.33
CA ASP A 76 -6.68 -22.91 -9.44
C ASP A 76 -5.97 -21.76 -10.14
N CYS A 77 -5.41 -20.80 -9.38
CA CYS A 77 -4.66 -19.68 -9.91
C CYS A 77 -3.38 -20.15 -10.64
N TYR A 78 -2.66 -21.09 -10.04
CA TYR A 78 -1.47 -21.69 -10.64
C TYR A 78 -1.79 -22.33 -12.01
N ASN A 79 -2.79 -23.19 -12.05
CA ASN A 79 -3.17 -23.89 -13.29
C ASN A 79 -3.65 -22.91 -14.38
N LEU A 80 -4.26 -21.81 -14.00
CA LEU A 80 -4.81 -20.83 -14.94
C LEU A 80 -3.73 -19.86 -15.48
N LYS A 81 -2.80 -19.43 -14.63
CA LYS A 81 -1.91 -18.29 -14.96
C LYS A 81 -0.41 -18.61 -14.84
N TYR A 82 0.00 -19.60 -14.04
CA TYR A 82 1.38 -19.75 -13.59
C TYR A 82 1.93 -21.19 -13.69
N SER A 83 1.34 -22.04 -14.54
CA SER A 83 1.73 -23.46 -14.68
C SER A 83 3.17 -23.68 -15.15
N GLN A 84 3.85 -22.64 -15.64
CA GLN A 84 5.22 -22.66 -16.13
C GLN A 84 6.30 -22.53 -15.05
N ILE A 85 5.93 -22.23 -13.80
CA ILE A 85 6.86 -22.10 -12.67
C ILE A 85 6.70 -23.25 -11.66
N VAL A 86 7.63 -23.35 -10.71
CA VAL A 86 7.58 -24.40 -9.68
C VAL A 86 6.45 -24.12 -8.69
N PHE A 87 5.53 -25.08 -8.53
CA PHE A 87 4.33 -24.90 -7.70
C PHE A 87 4.66 -24.63 -6.22
N SER A 88 5.68 -25.27 -5.65
CA SER A 88 6.08 -25.03 -4.26
C SER A 88 6.48 -23.58 -4.02
N ASP A 89 7.27 -23.01 -4.92
CA ASP A 89 7.75 -21.63 -4.81
C ASP A 89 6.60 -20.63 -4.99
N PHE A 90 5.69 -20.93 -5.93
CA PHE A 90 4.46 -20.16 -6.11
C PHE A 90 3.60 -20.19 -4.84
N LEU A 91 3.38 -21.36 -4.26
CA LEU A 91 2.58 -21.51 -3.05
C LEU A 91 3.17 -20.72 -1.86
N TRP A 92 4.50 -20.78 -1.66
CA TRP A 92 5.16 -20.02 -0.62
C TRP A 92 5.09 -18.51 -0.88
N THR A 93 5.25 -18.09 -2.12
CA THR A 93 5.07 -16.68 -2.52
C THR A 93 3.65 -16.20 -2.21
N MET A 94 2.63 -16.98 -2.57
CA MET A 94 1.24 -16.62 -2.27
C MET A 94 0.97 -16.51 -0.77
N ARG A 95 1.52 -17.42 0.04
CA ARG A 95 1.43 -17.31 1.51
C ARG A 95 2.09 -16.03 2.03
N SER A 96 3.27 -15.69 1.54
CA SER A 96 3.99 -14.47 1.94
C SER A 96 3.24 -13.20 1.56
N ILE A 97 2.55 -13.20 0.42
CA ILE A 97 1.76 -12.07 -0.07
C ILE A 97 0.48 -11.88 0.75
N TYR A 98 -0.23 -12.97 1.05
CA TYR A 98 -1.53 -12.88 1.70
C TYR A 98 -1.48 -12.80 3.22
N LEU A 99 -0.40 -13.25 3.85
CA LEU A 99 -0.23 -13.17 5.28
C LEU A 99 -0.40 -11.75 5.83
N PRO A 100 0.35 -10.73 5.37
CA PRO A 100 0.19 -9.37 5.88
C PRO A 100 -1.18 -8.76 5.54
N LEU A 101 -1.78 -9.12 4.40
CA LEU A 101 -3.13 -8.69 4.07
C LEU A 101 -4.17 -9.25 5.05
N PHE A 102 -4.10 -10.54 5.35
CA PHE A 102 -5.03 -11.19 6.27
C PHE A 102 -4.84 -10.70 7.72
N LEU A 103 -3.60 -10.46 8.15
CA LEU A 103 -3.31 -9.78 9.43
C LEU A 103 -3.99 -8.40 9.49
N THR A 104 -3.85 -7.62 8.42
CA THR A 104 -4.52 -6.32 8.30
C THR A 104 -6.03 -6.45 8.43
N MET A 105 -6.64 -7.43 7.77
CA MET A 105 -8.09 -7.66 7.85
C MET A 105 -8.57 -8.17 9.22
N GLN A 106 -7.71 -8.76 10.04
CA GLN A 106 -8.04 -9.17 11.40
C GLN A 106 -7.88 -8.06 12.44
N THR A 107 -7.25 -6.95 12.05
CA THR A 107 -6.98 -5.85 12.99
C THR A 107 -8.29 -5.17 13.39
N GLU A 108 -8.47 -4.98 14.70
CA GLU A 108 -9.58 -4.19 15.22
C GLU A 108 -9.41 -2.72 14.82
N ILE A 109 -10.47 -2.14 14.27
CA ILE A 109 -10.46 -0.76 13.79
C ILE A 109 -11.17 0.13 14.81
N PRO A 110 -10.49 1.11 15.43
CA PRO A 110 -11.14 2.06 16.33
C PRO A 110 -12.21 2.87 15.58
N ARG A 111 -13.40 3.00 16.16
CA ARG A 111 -14.49 3.73 15.53
C ARG A 111 -14.18 5.22 15.46
N ALA A 112 -14.35 5.81 14.29
CA ALA A 112 -14.17 7.24 14.03
C ALA A 112 -15.16 7.75 12.97
N ASP A 113 -15.38 9.05 12.93
CA ASP A 113 -16.26 9.70 11.95
C ASP A 113 -15.59 9.83 10.58
N LEU A 114 -14.26 9.95 10.57
CA LEU A 114 -13.43 10.08 9.37
C LEU A 114 -12.17 9.26 9.55
N TYR A 115 -11.81 8.53 8.51
CA TYR A 115 -10.50 7.87 8.39
C TYR A 115 -9.68 8.59 7.35
N HIS A 116 -8.43 8.87 7.69
CA HIS A 116 -7.48 9.51 6.78
C HIS A 116 -6.27 8.59 6.57
N CYS A 117 -6.16 8.04 5.37
CA CYS A 117 -5.04 7.22 4.95
C CYS A 117 -4.02 8.09 4.19
N VAL A 118 -2.76 8.04 4.60
CA VAL A 118 -1.66 8.80 3.94
C VAL A 118 -1.04 8.04 2.78
N ALA A 119 -1.56 6.86 2.48
CA ALA A 119 -1.21 6.04 1.33
C ALA A 119 -2.35 5.05 1.05
N THR A 120 -2.35 4.45 -0.12
CA THR A 120 -3.12 3.24 -0.44
C THR A 120 -2.46 1.99 0.20
N GLY A 121 -2.61 0.80 -0.35
CA GLY A 121 -2.03 -0.41 0.22
C GLY A 121 -2.73 -0.85 1.51
N TYR A 122 -1.99 -1.31 2.51
CA TYR A 122 -2.57 -1.82 3.77
C TYR A 122 -3.36 -0.76 4.54
N ALA A 123 -2.92 0.49 4.54
CA ALA A 123 -3.68 1.60 5.13
C ALA A 123 -5.02 1.80 4.41
N GLY A 124 -5.03 1.72 3.08
CA GLY A 124 -6.25 1.78 2.29
C GLY A 124 -7.20 0.63 2.56
N VAL A 125 -6.69 -0.59 2.81
CA VAL A 125 -7.51 -1.74 3.22
C VAL A 125 -8.19 -1.48 4.56
N LEU A 126 -7.46 -0.97 5.57
CA LEU A 126 -8.05 -0.59 6.86
C LEU A 126 -9.13 0.49 6.69
N GLY A 127 -8.87 1.51 5.85
CA GLY A 127 -9.86 2.55 5.54
C GLY A 127 -11.12 2.00 4.86
N ALA A 128 -10.97 1.08 3.90
CA ALA A 128 -12.07 0.40 3.24
C ALA A 128 -12.91 -0.42 4.22
N MET A 129 -12.25 -1.18 5.11
CA MET A 129 -12.91 -1.92 6.19
C MET A 129 -13.69 -0.99 7.13
N ALA A 130 -13.10 0.14 7.53
CA ALA A 130 -13.75 1.12 8.38
C ALA A 130 -15.02 1.67 7.73
N LYS A 131 -14.97 1.97 6.45
CA LYS A 131 -16.15 2.38 5.68
C LYS A 131 -17.20 1.29 5.63
N HIS A 132 -16.81 0.02 5.36
CA HIS A 132 -17.72 -1.11 5.33
C HIS A 132 -18.47 -1.31 6.66
N PHE A 133 -17.75 -1.30 7.80
CA PHE A 133 -18.37 -1.58 9.10
C PHE A 133 -19.05 -0.39 9.75
N TYR A 134 -18.59 0.82 9.51
CA TYR A 134 -19.05 2.02 10.23
C TYR A 134 -19.73 3.05 9.32
N GLY A 135 -19.69 2.88 8.00
CA GLY A 135 -20.19 3.88 7.05
C GLY A 135 -19.43 5.19 7.06
N SER A 136 -18.22 5.22 7.65
CA SER A 136 -17.42 6.43 7.83
C SER A 136 -16.85 6.92 6.50
N ARG A 137 -16.53 8.22 6.44
CA ARG A 137 -15.86 8.81 5.27
C ARG A 137 -14.39 8.41 5.24
N LEU A 138 -13.86 8.16 4.05
CA LEU A 138 -12.46 7.80 3.81
C LEU A 138 -11.78 8.86 2.95
N LEU A 139 -10.81 9.56 3.54
CA LEU A 139 -9.89 10.43 2.84
C LEU A 139 -8.57 9.68 2.58
N ILE A 140 -8.07 9.75 1.36
CA ILE A 140 -6.75 9.23 1.02
C ILE A 140 -5.88 10.37 0.51
N SER A 141 -4.71 10.56 1.09
CA SER A 141 -3.75 11.58 0.66
C SER A 141 -2.44 10.92 0.27
N GLU A 142 -2.16 10.86 -1.02
CA GLU A 142 -0.89 10.32 -1.52
C GLU A 142 0.10 11.44 -1.81
N HIS A 143 1.23 11.43 -1.10
CA HIS A 143 2.37 12.30 -1.36
C HIS A 143 3.30 11.73 -2.44
N GLY A 144 3.34 10.43 -2.57
CA GLY A 144 3.91 9.64 -3.65
C GLY A 144 2.89 8.58 -4.03
N ILE A 145 2.95 8.06 -5.23
CA ILE A 145 2.03 7.01 -5.69
C ILE A 145 2.51 5.65 -5.17
N TYR A 146 1.87 5.18 -4.10
CA TYR A 146 2.27 3.97 -3.36
C TYR A 146 2.56 2.78 -4.27
N THR A 147 1.68 2.50 -5.23
CA THR A 147 1.85 1.39 -6.18
C THR A 147 3.13 1.52 -7.00
N ARG A 148 3.45 2.73 -7.48
CA ARG A 148 4.67 2.99 -8.26
C ARG A 148 5.92 2.86 -7.40
N GLU A 149 5.89 3.35 -6.17
CA GLU A 149 7.01 3.22 -5.23
C GLU A 149 7.31 1.74 -4.92
N ARG A 150 6.27 0.94 -4.66
CA ARG A 150 6.41 -0.52 -4.45
C ARG A 150 6.90 -1.24 -5.70
N GLU A 151 6.41 -0.87 -6.88
CA GLU A 151 6.88 -1.42 -8.16
C GLU A 151 8.38 -1.16 -8.36
N GLU A 152 8.84 0.07 -8.15
CA GLU A 152 10.26 0.42 -8.26
C GLU A 152 11.13 -0.32 -7.24
N GLU A 153 10.68 -0.45 -6.01
CA GLU A 153 11.39 -1.22 -4.98
C GLU A 153 11.51 -2.69 -5.36
N LEU A 154 10.44 -3.30 -5.85
CA LEU A 154 10.45 -4.69 -6.28
C LEU A 154 11.33 -4.93 -7.51
N ILE A 155 11.32 -3.99 -8.46
CA ILE A 155 12.21 -4.07 -9.64
C ILE A 155 13.68 -4.11 -9.19
N LYS A 156 14.05 -3.27 -8.20
CA LYS A 156 15.41 -3.18 -7.64
C LYS A 156 15.74 -4.30 -6.64
N ALA A 157 14.74 -4.98 -6.10
CA ALA A 157 14.92 -6.03 -5.10
C ALA A 157 15.66 -7.25 -5.64
N LYS A 158 16.59 -7.79 -4.83
CA LYS A 158 17.35 -9.00 -5.14
C LYS A 158 16.77 -10.27 -4.51
N TRP A 159 15.87 -10.12 -3.53
CA TRP A 159 15.24 -11.22 -2.79
C TRP A 159 14.06 -11.86 -3.53
N VAL A 160 13.54 -11.20 -4.55
CA VAL A 160 12.47 -11.69 -5.42
C VAL A 160 12.88 -11.54 -6.88
N GLU A 161 12.65 -12.57 -7.70
CA GLU A 161 13.11 -12.63 -9.08
C GLU A 161 11.99 -12.98 -10.06
N GLY A 162 12.19 -12.61 -11.31
CA GLY A 162 11.35 -13.01 -12.43
C GLY A 162 9.86 -12.68 -12.23
N ILE A 163 9.01 -13.65 -12.54
CA ILE A 163 7.55 -13.51 -12.51
C ILE A 163 7.00 -13.22 -11.12
N TYR A 164 7.73 -13.60 -10.06
CA TYR A 164 7.30 -13.35 -8.68
C TYR A 164 7.23 -11.84 -8.36
N LYS A 165 8.06 -11.00 -9.01
CA LYS A 165 7.94 -9.54 -8.90
C LYS A 165 6.56 -9.05 -9.35
N ASN A 166 6.09 -9.56 -10.48
CA ASN A 166 4.79 -9.18 -11.02
C ASN A 166 3.64 -9.59 -10.08
N ILE A 167 3.72 -10.78 -9.48
CA ILE A 167 2.71 -11.26 -8.53
C ILE A 167 2.61 -10.32 -7.31
N TRP A 168 3.74 -9.84 -6.78
CA TRP A 168 3.77 -8.86 -5.71
C TRP A 168 3.21 -7.50 -6.15
N ILE A 169 3.58 -7.02 -7.34
CA ILE A 169 3.10 -5.76 -7.91
C ILE A 169 1.58 -5.80 -8.08
N ASP A 170 1.05 -6.89 -8.62
CA ASP A 170 -0.39 -7.08 -8.81
C ASP A 170 -1.14 -7.06 -7.47
N GLN A 171 -0.55 -7.58 -6.40
CA GLN A 171 -1.14 -7.50 -5.07
C GLN A 171 -1.24 -6.04 -4.58
N PHE A 172 -0.20 -5.23 -4.77
CA PHE A 172 -0.25 -3.81 -4.40
C PHE A 172 -1.27 -3.04 -5.24
N ARG A 173 -1.39 -3.36 -6.53
CA ARG A 173 -2.41 -2.78 -7.42
C ARG A 173 -3.83 -3.12 -6.95
N LYS A 174 -4.10 -4.35 -6.53
CA LYS A 174 -5.41 -4.74 -5.95
C LYS A 174 -5.78 -3.90 -4.75
N MET A 175 -4.86 -3.75 -3.80
CA MET A 175 -5.11 -2.95 -2.59
C MET A 175 -5.33 -1.47 -2.92
N SER A 176 -4.57 -0.92 -3.86
CA SER A 176 -4.75 0.47 -4.30
C SER A 176 -6.08 0.66 -5.01
N LYS A 177 -6.48 -0.28 -5.87
CA LYS A 177 -7.79 -0.24 -6.55
C LYS A 177 -8.94 -0.29 -5.55
N LEU A 178 -8.86 -1.16 -4.53
CA LEU A 178 -9.83 -1.17 -3.43
C LEU A 178 -9.90 0.21 -2.75
N ALA A 179 -8.75 0.76 -2.35
CA ALA A 179 -8.66 2.04 -1.66
C ALA A 179 -9.27 3.18 -2.50
N TYR A 180 -8.98 3.24 -3.81
CA TYR A 180 -9.55 4.24 -4.72
C TYR A 180 -11.08 4.07 -4.89
N ASN A 181 -11.56 2.84 -4.99
CA ASN A 181 -12.99 2.58 -5.11
C ASN A 181 -13.74 2.97 -3.84
N GLU A 182 -13.18 2.71 -2.67
CA GLU A 182 -13.80 3.00 -1.39
C GLU A 182 -13.55 4.44 -0.91
N GLY A 183 -12.50 5.10 -1.36
CA GLY A 183 -12.21 6.49 -1.00
C GLY A 183 -13.38 7.42 -1.30
N THR A 184 -13.67 8.31 -0.35
CA THR A 184 -14.63 9.41 -0.53
C THR A 184 -13.98 10.56 -1.30
N LEU A 185 -12.72 10.85 -0.96
CA LEU A 185 -11.87 11.85 -1.60
C LEU A 185 -10.44 11.34 -1.63
N ILE A 186 -9.79 11.50 -2.77
CA ILE A 186 -8.39 11.12 -2.98
C ILE A 186 -7.60 12.35 -3.39
N THR A 187 -6.54 12.67 -2.66
CA THR A 187 -5.73 13.86 -2.93
C THR A 187 -4.32 13.49 -3.34
N SER A 188 -3.76 14.31 -4.23
CA SER A 188 -2.35 14.25 -4.66
C SER A 188 -1.73 15.64 -4.58
N LEU A 189 -0.38 15.73 -4.64
CA LEU A 189 0.33 17.00 -4.48
C LEU A 189 0.36 17.84 -5.76
N PHE A 190 0.24 17.22 -6.94
CA PHE A 190 0.35 17.88 -8.24
C PHE A 190 -0.40 17.10 -9.33
N GLU A 191 -0.68 17.75 -10.45
CA GLU A 191 -1.55 17.22 -11.50
C GLU A 191 -1.05 15.90 -12.09
N HIS A 192 0.24 15.76 -12.36
CA HIS A 192 0.78 14.51 -12.89
C HIS A 192 0.60 13.32 -11.92
N ALA A 193 0.68 13.55 -10.61
CA ALA A 193 0.36 12.48 -9.63
C ALA A 193 -1.13 12.10 -9.69
N ARG A 194 -2.02 13.08 -9.89
CA ARG A 194 -3.45 12.83 -10.10
C ARG A 194 -3.72 12.00 -11.36
N GLU A 195 -3.04 12.33 -12.46
CA GLU A 195 -3.13 11.56 -13.71
C GLU A 195 -2.74 10.09 -13.48
N LEU A 196 -1.63 9.84 -12.78
CA LEU A 196 -1.18 8.49 -12.41
C LEU A 196 -2.20 7.76 -11.52
N GLN A 197 -2.86 8.44 -10.58
CA GLN A 197 -3.95 7.85 -9.79
C GLN A 197 -5.09 7.39 -10.69
N ILE A 198 -5.48 8.20 -11.67
CA ILE A 198 -6.54 7.88 -12.64
C ILE A 198 -6.13 6.68 -13.52
N GLU A 199 -4.90 6.65 -14.02
CA GLU A 199 -4.35 5.51 -14.77
C GLU A 199 -4.36 4.21 -13.97
N LEU A 200 -4.16 4.29 -12.65
CA LEU A 200 -4.21 3.16 -11.73
C LEU A 200 -5.65 2.76 -11.32
N GLY A 201 -6.65 3.43 -11.89
CA GLY A 201 -8.07 3.10 -11.74
C GLY A 201 -8.80 3.93 -10.68
N CYS A 202 -8.24 5.07 -10.25
CA CYS A 202 -8.96 5.99 -9.38
C CYS A 202 -10.07 6.71 -10.18
N PRO A 203 -11.33 6.73 -9.68
CA PRO A 203 -12.40 7.51 -10.32
C PRO A 203 -12.06 9.01 -10.32
N ILE A 204 -12.12 9.64 -11.49
CA ILE A 204 -11.69 11.03 -11.69
C ILE A 204 -12.47 12.02 -10.80
N GLU A 205 -13.75 11.75 -10.57
CA GLU A 205 -14.63 12.60 -9.76
C GLU A 205 -14.29 12.59 -8.27
N LYS A 206 -13.46 11.63 -7.81
CA LYS A 206 -12.98 11.55 -6.43
C LYS A 206 -11.62 12.20 -6.22
N THR A 207 -10.95 12.63 -7.31
CA THR A 207 -9.58 13.14 -7.24
C THR A 207 -9.52 14.64 -7.05
N MET A 208 -8.56 15.11 -6.25
CA MET A 208 -8.27 16.54 -6.06
C MET A 208 -6.77 16.78 -5.87
N VAL A 209 -6.25 17.85 -6.47
CA VAL A 209 -4.86 18.27 -6.24
C VAL A 209 -4.82 19.23 -5.05
N THR A 210 -3.98 18.88 -4.07
CA THR A 210 -3.72 19.68 -2.85
C THR A 210 -2.23 19.90 -2.71
N PRO A 211 -1.66 20.95 -3.33
CA PRO A 211 -0.23 21.22 -3.29
C PRO A 211 0.28 21.45 -1.86
N ASN A 212 1.55 21.07 -1.62
CA ASN A 212 2.23 21.48 -0.40
C ASN A 212 2.38 22.99 -0.33
N GLY A 213 2.26 23.54 0.87
CA GLY A 213 2.50 24.93 1.16
C GLY A 213 3.72 25.15 2.05
N ILE A 214 4.22 26.36 2.08
CA ILE A 214 5.28 26.82 2.99
C ILE A 214 4.77 28.03 3.79
N ARG A 215 5.28 28.20 5.00
CA ARG A 215 5.01 29.40 5.79
C ARG A 215 5.94 30.50 5.32
N VAL A 216 5.42 31.43 4.56
CA VAL A 216 6.17 32.55 3.99
C VAL A 216 6.74 33.46 5.08
N GLU A 217 6.06 33.57 6.22
CA GLU A 217 6.49 34.36 7.37
C GLU A 217 7.88 33.93 7.88
N ASN A 218 8.21 32.64 7.78
CA ASN A 218 9.52 32.12 8.17
C ASN A 218 10.65 32.56 7.22
N LEU A 219 10.32 33.07 6.05
CA LEU A 219 11.26 33.46 5.00
C LEU A 219 11.41 34.99 4.85
N GLN A 220 10.54 35.78 5.51
CA GLN A 220 10.51 37.23 5.35
C GLN A 220 11.77 37.95 5.86
N ASN A 221 12.46 37.35 6.83
CA ASN A 221 13.64 37.94 7.47
C ASN A 221 14.96 37.30 7.00
N ILE A 222 14.96 36.59 5.87
CA ILE A 222 16.20 36.05 5.30
C ILE A 222 17.01 37.22 4.72
N PRO A 223 18.27 37.39 5.12
CA PRO A 223 19.12 38.43 4.57
C PRO A 223 19.23 38.30 3.04
N GLY A 224 19.18 39.41 2.35
CA GLY A 224 19.47 39.47 0.93
C GLY A 224 20.94 39.12 0.60
N LYS A 225 21.29 39.19 -0.68
CA LYS A 225 22.69 39.05 -1.12
C LYS A 225 23.58 40.10 -0.47
N THR A 226 24.81 39.69 -0.18
CA THR A 226 25.88 40.62 0.24
C THR A 226 26.39 41.38 -0.98
N GLU A 227 27.06 42.53 -0.77
CA GLU A 227 27.70 43.31 -1.85
C GLU A 227 28.69 42.48 -2.69
N GLU A 228 29.38 41.51 -2.06
CA GLU A 228 30.32 40.60 -2.74
C GLU A 228 29.64 39.64 -3.72
N ASP A 229 28.34 39.39 -3.53
CA ASP A 229 27.50 38.50 -4.36
C ASP A 229 26.61 39.24 -5.38
N GLU A 230 26.71 40.58 -5.42
CA GLU A 230 26.05 41.35 -6.44
C GLU A 230 26.56 40.98 -7.85
N GLY A 231 25.64 40.73 -8.76
CA GLY A 231 25.99 40.28 -10.12
C GLY A 231 26.25 38.78 -10.29
N LYS A 232 26.29 37.99 -9.22
CA LYS A 232 26.40 36.52 -9.31
C LYS A 232 25.03 35.85 -9.24
N ILE A 233 24.86 34.79 -10.02
CA ILE A 233 23.69 33.90 -9.90
C ILE A 233 24.08 32.74 -8.99
N ASN A 234 23.53 32.72 -7.77
CA ASN A 234 23.76 31.65 -6.82
C ASN A 234 22.60 30.64 -6.91
N ILE A 235 22.91 29.38 -7.22
CA ILE A 235 21.94 28.28 -7.26
C ILE A 235 22.21 27.40 -6.07
N GLY A 236 21.24 27.29 -5.15
CA GLY A 236 21.31 26.44 -3.98
C GLY A 236 20.26 25.33 -4.02
N ALA A 237 20.60 24.18 -3.43
CA ALA A 237 19.65 23.10 -3.24
C ALA A 237 19.80 22.53 -1.82
N VAL A 238 18.67 22.36 -1.12
CA VAL A 238 18.62 21.67 0.18
C VAL A 238 17.79 20.40 0.00
N LEU A 239 18.45 19.24 0.04
CA LEU A 239 17.80 17.96 -0.21
C LEU A 239 18.41 16.84 0.62
N ARG A 240 17.66 15.76 0.80
CA ARG A 240 18.20 14.54 1.38
C ARG A 240 19.07 13.83 0.34
N VAL A 241 20.29 13.44 0.73
CA VAL A 241 21.19 12.66 -0.11
C VAL A 241 20.70 11.20 -0.15
N THR A 242 19.90 10.87 -1.15
CA THR A 242 19.37 9.53 -1.39
C THR A 242 19.27 9.26 -2.89
N PRO A 243 19.36 8.00 -3.35
CA PRO A 243 19.27 7.66 -4.76
C PRO A 243 17.99 8.18 -5.45
N ILE A 244 16.86 8.17 -4.73
CA ILE A 244 15.57 8.67 -5.25
C ILE A 244 15.58 10.18 -5.56
N LYS A 245 16.49 10.95 -4.96
CA LYS A 245 16.64 12.39 -5.21
C LYS A 245 17.63 12.69 -6.33
N ALA A 246 18.11 11.66 -7.02
CA ALA A 246 19.02 11.77 -8.18
C ALA A 246 20.26 12.65 -7.92
N VAL A 247 20.79 12.66 -6.69
CA VAL A 247 21.92 13.51 -6.28
C VAL A 247 23.16 13.27 -7.15
N SER A 248 23.40 12.04 -7.59
CA SER A 248 24.48 11.68 -8.50
C SER A 248 24.37 12.37 -9.86
N TYR A 249 23.14 12.58 -10.37
CA TYR A 249 22.92 13.33 -11.62
C TYR A 249 23.19 14.83 -11.45
N THR A 250 22.83 15.38 -10.31
CA THR A 250 23.09 16.80 -10.01
C THR A 250 24.59 17.07 -9.99
N HIS A 251 25.40 16.16 -9.42
CA HIS A 251 26.87 16.28 -9.45
C HIS A 251 27.47 16.14 -10.86
N LEU A 252 26.84 15.38 -11.75
CA LEU A 252 27.33 15.20 -13.12
C LEU A 252 26.97 16.37 -14.06
N THR A 253 25.92 17.11 -13.75
CA THR A 253 25.37 18.15 -14.65
C THR A 253 25.70 19.57 -14.20
N LEU A 254 26.02 19.81 -12.94
CA LEU A 254 26.43 21.12 -12.45
C LEU A 254 27.98 21.23 -12.44
N PRO A 255 28.54 22.32 -12.94
CA PRO A 255 29.98 22.54 -12.78
C PRO A 255 30.31 22.58 -11.30
N THR A 256 31.25 21.75 -10.88
CA THR A 256 31.72 21.67 -9.48
C THR A 256 32.38 23.01 -9.13
N ILE A 257 31.66 23.86 -8.40
CA ILE A 257 32.30 25.02 -7.78
C ILE A 257 33.11 24.45 -6.61
N ARG A 258 34.44 24.44 -6.75
CA ARG A 258 35.33 24.17 -5.63
C ARG A 258 35.22 25.37 -4.69
N LEU A 259 34.79 25.12 -3.46
CA LEU A 259 35.00 26.01 -2.33
C LEU A 259 36.46 26.06 -1.97
#